data_12784ab8a42160c4842519a6f42bc2ae
#
_entry.id   12784ab8a42160c4842519a6f42bc2ae
#
_cell.length_a   1.000
_cell.length_b   1.000
_cell.length_c   1.000
_cell.angle_alpha   90.00
_cell.angle_beta   90.00
_cell.angle_gamma   90.00
#
_symmetry.space_group_name_H-M   'P 1'
#
loop_
_entity.id
_entity.type
_entity.pdbx_description
1 polymer ?
#
loop_
_entity_poly.entity_id
_entity_poly.type
_entity_poly.pdbx_seq_one_letter_code
_entity_poly.pdbx_strand_id
1 'polypeptide(L)'
;MNNLVLPQNLNKYNITKIVTNFNRLLALSDNRTLTVDMRNIEFAEPSGVISLYNMLTFATKRKDANIKWLICEESSLNKRQRQAMLYLVDCGFFKVFDKLVYKEPELRPTTFEIKFINTEQIAQWKVTDFKNWLQKQTGRTNEFSSICVAVDEIFNNIADHSKESKGCIFGQYYPKNKEIVIAVSDFGIGIPQSIKRKFKQDEPDNKLIEFALQEGVSAETIPQNRGAGLSNIVNTLTTNKVGNFTIISNCGIVSVSDNKITQSYSSEESYPGTFFEIRIDVSNDNLYDLEEEEEFEW
;
A
#
# COMPACT_ATOMS: atom_id res chain seq x y z
N MET A 1 -19.14 18.83 -15.15
CA MET A 1 -18.70 18.74 -13.74
C MET A 1 -17.65 17.64 -13.62
N ASN A 2 -16.51 17.94 -13.04
CA ASN A 2 -15.41 16.97 -12.91
C ASN A 2 -15.62 16.12 -11.65
N ASN A 3 -16.48 15.09 -11.75
CA ASN A 3 -16.81 14.22 -10.63
C ASN A 3 -16.08 12.88 -10.76
N LEU A 4 -15.24 12.56 -9.77
CA LEU A 4 -14.70 11.23 -9.56
C LEU A 4 -15.71 10.43 -8.73
N VAL A 5 -16.51 9.59 -9.38
CA VAL A 5 -17.44 8.70 -8.70
C VAL A 5 -16.68 7.46 -8.23
N LEU A 6 -16.66 7.22 -6.91
CA LEU A 6 -16.01 6.04 -6.35
C LEU A 6 -16.93 4.81 -6.44
N PRO A 7 -16.35 3.61 -6.62
CA PRO A 7 -17.12 2.37 -6.71
C PRO A 7 -17.68 1.96 -5.34
N GLN A 8 -18.62 1.00 -5.34
CA GLN A 8 -19.15 0.40 -4.13
C GLN A 8 -18.07 -0.24 -3.25
N ASN A 9 -17.12 -0.94 -3.87
CA ASN A 9 -16.01 -1.59 -3.20
C ASN A 9 -14.71 -0.87 -3.53
N LEU A 10 -14.06 -0.29 -2.55
CA LEU A 10 -12.77 0.37 -2.67
C LEU A 10 -11.68 -0.62 -2.30
N ASN A 11 -11.04 -1.26 -3.30
CA ASN A 11 -10.07 -2.33 -3.13
C ASN A 11 -9.03 -2.34 -4.26
N LYS A 12 -8.04 -3.25 -4.21
CA LYS A 12 -6.95 -3.34 -5.19
C LYS A 12 -7.41 -3.53 -6.66
N TYR A 13 -8.55 -4.13 -6.89
CA TYR A 13 -9.01 -4.45 -8.25
C TYR A 13 -9.51 -3.25 -9.05
N ASN A 14 -9.74 -2.11 -8.38
CA ASN A 14 -10.24 -0.92 -9.04
C ASN A 14 -9.38 0.34 -8.83
N ILE A 15 -8.26 0.22 -8.09
CA ILE A 15 -7.43 1.40 -7.81
C ILE A 15 -6.79 2.00 -9.07
N THR A 16 -6.33 1.19 -10.03
CA THR A 16 -5.76 1.68 -11.29
C THR A 16 -6.76 2.51 -12.05
N LYS A 17 -8.00 2.02 -12.18
CA LYS A 17 -9.10 2.73 -12.82
C LYS A 17 -9.44 4.04 -12.11
N ILE A 18 -9.49 4.02 -10.78
CA ILE A 18 -9.76 5.23 -9.98
C ILE A 18 -8.68 6.28 -10.22
N VAL A 19 -7.39 5.88 -10.15
CA VAL A 19 -6.25 6.78 -10.33
C VAL A 19 -6.17 7.32 -11.76
N THR A 20 -6.40 6.49 -12.76
CA THR A 20 -6.43 6.92 -14.16
C THR A 20 -7.56 7.93 -14.42
N ASN A 21 -8.77 7.65 -13.93
CA ASN A 21 -9.89 8.58 -14.04
C ASN A 21 -9.64 9.90 -13.31
N PHE A 22 -9.06 9.84 -12.12
CA PHE A 22 -8.68 11.00 -11.35
C PHE A 22 -7.71 11.89 -12.13
N ASN A 23 -6.61 11.34 -12.65
CA ASN A 23 -5.62 12.08 -13.40
C ASN A 23 -6.22 12.73 -14.66
N ARG A 24 -7.09 12.01 -15.37
CA ARG A 24 -7.82 12.53 -16.53
C ARG A 24 -8.71 13.71 -16.15
N LEU A 25 -9.51 13.58 -15.10
CA LEU A 25 -10.43 14.62 -14.65
C LEU A 25 -9.68 15.86 -14.16
N LEU A 26 -8.56 15.65 -13.46
CA LEU A 26 -7.72 16.75 -12.98
C LEU A 26 -7.07 17.51 -14.14
N ALA A 27 -6.63 16.80 -15.18
CA ALA A 27 -6.05 17.41 -16.38
C ALA A 27 -7.06 18.24 -17.20
N LEU A 28 -8.35 17.86 -17.15
CA LEU A 28 -9.46 18.54 -17.83
C LEU A 28 -10.05 19.70 -17.00
N SER A 29 -9.58 19.90 -15.77
CA SER A 29 -10.14 20.92 -14.87
C SER A 29 -9.41 22.25 -14.98
N ASP A 30 -10.06 23.30 -15.47
CA ASP A 30 -9.48 24.64 -15.64
C ASP A 30 -9.00 25.25 -14.32
N ASN A 31 -9.70 25.00 -13.21
CA ASN A 31 -9.42 25.53 -11.86
C ASN A 31 -8.90 24.47 -10.88
N ARG A 32 -8.45 23.32 -11.38
CA ARG A 32 -7.95 22.22 -10.55
C ARG A 32 -8.90 21.80 -9.43
N THR A 33 -10.21 22.02 -9.62
CA THR A 33 -11.24 21.60 -8.67
C THR A 33 -11.82 20.27 -9.11
N LEU A 34 -11.80 19.29 -8.22
CA LEU A 34 -12.35 17.97 -8.42
C LEU A 34 -13.37 17.63 -7.34
N THR A 35 -14.51 17.10 -7.73
CA THR A 35 -15.49 16.56 -6.79
C THR A 35 -15.26 15.05 -6.65
N VAL A 36 -15.03 14.59 -5.41
CA VAL A 36 -14.94 13.16 -5.07
C VAL A 36 -16.28 12.72 -4.53
N ASP A 37 -16.96 11.86 -5.28
CA ASP A 37 -18.28 11.35 -4.93
C ASP A 37 -18.13 9.99 -4.22
N MET A 38 -18.38 9.99 -2.91
CA MET A 38 -18.24 8.86 -2.01
C MET A 38 -19.56 8.18 -1.65
N ARG A 39 -20.68 8.63 -2.22
CA ARG A 39 -22.03 8.21 -1.84
C ARG A 39 -22.33 6.73 -2.09
N ASN A 40 -21.57 6.10 -2.98
CA ASN A 40 -21.78 4.70 -3.35
C ASN A 40 -20.93 3.72 -2.55
N ILE A 41 -19.98 4.18 -1.70
CA ILE A 41 -19.06 3.29 -1.01
C ILE A 41 -19.81 2.45 0.02
N GLU A 42 -19.73 1.13 -0.10
CA GLU A 42 -20.30 0.15 0.84
C GLU A 42 -19.25 -0.73 1.50
N PHE A 43 -18.04 -0.76 0.95
CA PHE A 43 -16.91 -1.51 1.48
C PHE A 43 -15.58 -0.84 1.10
N ALA A 44 -14.63 -0.84 2.02
CA ALA A 44 -13.29 -0.31 1.79
C ALA A 44 -12.24 -1.21 2.45
N GLU A 45 -11.20 -1.56 1.69
CA GLU A 45 -10.01 -2.29 2.15
C GLU A 45 -8.81 -1.35 2.24
N PRO A 46 -7.75 -1.72 3.00
CA PRO A 46 -6.53 -0.93 3.10
C PRO A 46 -5.97 -0.51 1.75
N SER A 47 -5.96 -1.42 0.77
CA SER A 47 -5.48 -1.18 -0.60
C SER A 47 -6.18 -0.02 -1.30
N GLY A 48 -7.50 -0.02 -1.29
CA GLY A 48 -8.26 1.06 -1.91
C GLY A 48 -8.16 2.37 -1.13
N VAL A 49 -8.20 2.28 0.20
CA VAL A 49 -8.12 3.45 1.09
C VAL A 49 -6.80 4.18 0.92
N ILE A 50 -5.65 3.48 0.99
CA ILE A 50 -4.33 4.11 0.92
C ILE A 50 -4.04 4.69 -0.46
N SER A 51 -4.47 4.00 -1.52
CA SER A 51 -4.29 4.49 -2.89
C SER A 51 -5.05 5.78 -3.14
N LEU A 52 -6.31 5.84 -2.69
CA LEU A 52 -7.13 7.05 -2.75
C LEU A 52 -6.53 8.17 -1.88
N TYR A 53 -6.13 7.85 -0.66
CA TYR A 53 -5.52 8.79 0.28
C TYR A 53 -4.25 9.41 -0.29
N ASN A 54 -3.33 8.58 -0.79
CA ASN A 54 -2.06 9.03 -1.36
C ASN A 54 -2.28 9.90 -2.61
N MET A 55 -3.16 9.47 -3.51
CA MET A 55 -3.52 10.19 -4.73
C MET A 55 -4.09 11.59 -4.42
N LEU A 56 -5.06 11.68 -3.52
CA LEU A 56 -5.69 12.95 -3.16
C LEU A 56 -4.71 13.87 -2.42
N THR A 57 -3.89 13.33 -1.51
CA THR A 57 -2.86 14.09 -0.81
C THR A 57 -1.81 14.64 -1.77
N PHE A 58 -1.36 13.81 -2.73
CA PHE A 58 -0.43 14.26 -3.78
C PHE A 58 -1.04 15.39 -4.61
N ALA A 59 -2.31 15.26 -5.00
CA ALA A 59 -2.97 16.29 -5.79
C ALA A 59 -3.14 17.61 -5.04
N THR A 60 -3.55 17.57 -3.78
CA THR A 60 -3.72 18.79 -2.96
C THR A 60 -2.39 19.47 -2.66
N LYS A 61 -1.36 18.70 -2.26
CA LYS A 61 -0.06 19.26 -1.85
C LYS A 61 0.85 19.66 -3.01
N ARG A 62 0.74 18.96 -4.15
CA ARG A 62 1.69 19.14 -5.27
C ARG A 62 1.09 19.81 -6.50
N LYS A 63 -0.21 19.69 -6.69
CA LYS A 63 -0.91 20.24 -7.85
C LYS A 63 -1.89 21.35 -7.48
N ASP A 64 -1.90 21.77 -6.20
CA ASP A 64 -2.84 22.77 -5.65
C ASP A 64 -4.30 22.45 -6.00
N ALA A 65 -4.64 21.14 -6.02
CA ALA A 65 -5.97 20.71 -6.34
C ALA A 65 -6.92 20.98 -5.17
N ASN A 66 -8.08 21.54 -5.50
CA ASN A 66 -9.17 21.74 -4.55
C ASN A 66 -10.13 20.55 -4.60
N ILE A 67 -10.24 19.81 -3.50
CA ILE A 67 -11.11 18.64 -3.41
C ILE A 67 -12.46 19.04 -2.78
N LYS A 68 -13.53 18.85 -3.54
CA LYS A 68 -14.89 18.92 -3.05
C LYS A 68 -15.40 17.52 -2.75
N TRP A 69 -16.05 17.35 -1.62
CA TRP A 69 -16.54 16.08 -1.15
C TRP A 69 -18.05 15.99 -1.37
N LEU A 70 -18.52 14.92 -2.00
CA LEU A 70 -19.91 14.57 -2.11
C LEU A 70 -20.18 13.33 -1.26
N ILE A 71 -20.72 13.56 -0.08
CA ILE A 71 -20.97 12.57 0.98
C ILE A 71 -22.45 12.67 1.36
N CYS A 72 -23.12 11.54 1.55
CA CYS A 72 -24.50 11.51 2.04
C CYS A 72 -24.58 11.99 3.50
N GLU A 73 -25.73 12.48 3.91
CA GLU A 73 -26.04 12.67 5.34
C GLU A 73 -26.04 11.32 6.05
N GLU A 74 -25.52 11.24 7.28
CA GLU A 74 -25.38 9.99 8.03
C GLU A 74 -26.72 9.25 8.19
N SER A 75 -27.80 9.99 8.38
CA SER A 75 -29.18 9.47 8.52
C SER A 75 -29.72 8.78 7.27
N SER A 76 -29.17 9.10 6.08
CA SER A 76 -29.62 8.54 4.81
C SER A 76 -28.83 7.29 4.39
N LEU A 77 -27.77 6.94 5.11
CA LEU A 77 -26.90 5.82 4.80
C LEU A 77 -27.54 4.48 5.13
N ASN A 78 -27.44 3.52 4.21
CA ASN A 78 -27.71 2.14 4.55
C ASN A 78 -26.62 1.58 5.49
N LYS A 79 -26.86 0.40 6.07
CA LYS A 79 -25.94 -0.21 7.05
C LYS A 79 -24.50 -0.39 6.51
N ARG A 80 -24.34 -0.82 5.25
CA ARG A 80 -23.03 -1.05 4.63
C ARG A 80 -22.31 0.26 4.36
N GLN A 81 -22.99 1.22 3.76
CA GLN A 81 -22.47 2.56 3.53
C GLN A 81 -22.00 3.22 4.82
N ARG A 82 -22.82 3.14 5.88
CA ARG A 82 -22.47 3.68 7.18
C ARG A 82 -21.21 3.02 7.75
N GLN A 83 -21.10 1.69 7.68
CA GLN A 83 -19.91 0.97 8.15
C GLN A 83 -18.66 1.35 7.38
N ALA A 84 -18.73 1.46 6.06
CA ALA A 84 -17.61 1.86 5.20
C ALA A 84 -17.18 3.31 5.47
N MET A 85 -18.14 4.23 5.57
CA MET A 85 -17.84 5.65 5.85
C MET A 85 -17.25 5.85 7.24
N LEU A 86 -17.78 5.20 8.28
CA LEU A 86 -17.21 5.24 9.63
C LEU A 86 -15.82 4.59 9.68
N TYR A 87 -15.55 3.56 8.87
CA TYR A 87 -14.21 3.01 8.75
C TYR A 87 -13.21 4.03 8.18
N LEU A 88 -13.59 4.77 7.14
CA LEU A 88 -12.77 5.85 6.58
C LEU A 88 -12.55 7.01 7.58
N VAL A 89 -13.56 7.34 8.36
CA VAL A 89 -13.43 8.34 9.45
C VAL A 89 -12.44 7.84 10.49
N ASP A 90 -12.68 6.63 11.03
CA ASP A 90 -11.94 6.07 12.16
C ASP A 90 -10.45 5.81 11.83
N CYS A 91 -10.11 5.45 10.56
CA CYS A 91 -8.72 5.26 10.15
C CYS A 91 -7.96 6.58 9.88
N GLY A 92 -8.60 7.72 10.07
CA GLY A 92 -7.97 9.03 9.90
C GLY A 92 -7.91 9.54 8.46
N PHE A 93 -8.63 8.91 7.51
CA PHE A 93 -8.60 9.27 6.09
C PHE A 93 -8.86 10.77 5.84
N PHE A 94 -9.79 11.37 6.56
CA PHE A 94 -10.19 12.78 6.34
C PHE A 94 -9.30 13.80 7.07
N LYS A 95 -8.47 13.37 8.04
CA LYS A 95 -7.64 14.27 8.86
C LYS A 95 -6.71 15.16 8.02
N VAL A 96 -6.05 14.57 7.00
CA VAL A 96 -5.08 15.30 6.16
C VAL A 96 -5.73 16.39 5.31
N PHE A 97 -7.05 16.34 5.15
CA PHE A 97 -7.85 17.29 4.38
C PHE A 97 -8.59 18.29 5.27
N ASP A 98 -8.29 18.33 6.57
CA ASP A 98 -8.98 19.16 7.58
C ASP A 98 -10.51 19.03 7.49
N LYS A 99 -10.98 17.81 7.20
CA LYS A 99 -12.40 17.53 7.00
C LYS A 99 -12.97 16.68 8.13
N LEU A 100 -13.89 17.27 8.89
CA LEU A 100 -14.73 16.52 9.83
C LEU A 100 -15.92 15.89 9.07
N VAL A 101 -16.10 14.58 9.24
CA VAL A 101 -17.20 13.82 8.64
C VAL A 101 -17.87 12.99 9.74
N TYR A 102 -19.11 13.25 10.03
CA TYR A 102 -19.99 12.64 11.04
C TYR A 102 -19.52 12.76 12.48
N LYS A 103 -18.27 12.38 12.80
CA LYS A 103 -17.72 12.37 14.16
C LYS A 103 -16.20 12.57 14.13
N GLU A 104 -15.62 12.81 15.31
CA GLU A 104 -14.16 12.74 15.46
C GLU A 104 -13.65 11.31 15.21
N PRO A 105 -12.47 11.16 14.57
CA PRO A 105 -11.86 9.86 14.33
C PRO A 105 -11.52 9.13 15.63
N GLU A 106 -11.93 7.86 15.71
CA GLU A 106 -11.58 6.97 16.81
C GLU A 106 -10.95 5.70 16.23
N LEU A 107 -9.61 5.59 16.33
CA LEU A 107 -8.88 4.49 15.74
C LEU A 107 -9.35 3.15 16.30
N ARG A 108 -9.82 2.26 15.42
CA ARG A 108 -10.29 0.94 15.82
C ARG A 108 -9.11 0.08 16.32
N PRO A 109 -9.30 -0.76 17.34
CA PRO A 109 -8.22 -1.59 17.89
C PRO A 109 -7.51 -2.48 16.85
N THR A 110 -8.23 -2.90 15.81
CA THR A 110 -7.72 -3.76 14.72
C THR A 110 -7.08 -3.00 13.57
N THR A 111 -7.12 -1.66 13.62
CA THR A 111 -6.63 -0.80 12.53
C THR A 111 -5.27 -0.22 12.88
N PHE A 112 -4.36 -0.23 11.95
CA PHE A 112 -3.14 0.56 11.97
C PHE A 112 -3.42 1.89 11.25
N GLU A 113 -3.14 3.03 11.90
CA GLU A 113 -3.47 4.36 11.35
C GLU A 113 -2.77 4.64 10.03
N ILE A 114 -3.44 5.32 9.09
CA ILE A 114 -2.80 5.80 7.86
C ILE A 114 -1.68 6.77 8.21
N LYS A 115 -0.47 6.49 7.74
CA LYS A 115 0.70 7.36 7.97
C LYS A 115 1.52 7.56 6.71
N PHE A 116 2.04 8.78 6.53
CA PHE A 116 3.21 9.01 5.70
C PHE A 116 4.45 8.83 6.55
N ILE A 117 5.34 7.96 6.12
CA ILE A 117 6.60 7.67 6.81
C ILE A 117 7.75 8.11 5.92
N ASN A 118 8.65 8.92 6.48
CA ASN A 118 9.91 9.23 5.83
C ASN A 118 10.83 8.00 5.92
N THR A 119 11.52 7.67 4.85
CA THR A 119 12.42 6.51 4.79
C THR A 119 13.50 6.55 5.88
N GLU A 120 13.96 7.73 6.30
CA GLU A 120 14.89 7.90 7.42
C GLU A 120 14.31 7.48 8.79
N GLN A 121 12.98 7.46 8.93
CA GLN A 121 12.29 7.16 10.19
C GLN A 121 11.76 5.73 10.25
N ILE A 122 11.87 4.97 9.15
CA ILE A 122 11.25 3.66 9.04
C ILE A 122 11.79 2.67 10.09
N ALA A 123 13.09 2.67 10.33
CA ALA A 123 13.70 1.73 11.27
C ALA A 123 13.15 1.91 12.70
N GLN A 124 13.10 3.14 13.20
CA GLN A 124 12.55 3.44 14.52
C GLN A 124 11.05 3.12 14.59
N TRP A 125 10.28 3.60 13.63
CA TRP A 125 8.84 3.39 13.57
C TRP A 125 8.46 1.90 13.52
N LYS A 126 9.21 1.10 12.78
CA LYS A 126 9.00 -0.34 12.65
C LYS A 126 9.12 -1.05 14.01
N VAL A 127 10.14 -0.73 14.77
CA VAL A 127 10.40 -1.35 16.08
C VAL A 127 9.40 -0.88 17.14
N THR A 128 8.99 0.38 17.10
CA THR A 128 8.10 0.93 18.13
C THR A 128 6.63 0.73 17.81
N ASP A 129 6.15 1.29 16.69
CA ASP A 129 4.72 1.36 16.40
C ASP A 129 4.21 0.09 15.71
N PHE A 130 4.93 -0.34 14.66
CA PHE A 130 4.46 -1.41 13.78
C PHE A 130 4.54 -2.78 14.44
N LYS A 131 5.69 -3.12 15.02
CA LYS A 131 5.89 -4.37 15.76
C LYS A 131 4.91 -4.49 16.93
N ASN A 132 4.77 -3.43 17.74
CA ASN A 132 3.83 -3.44 18.87
C ASN A 132 2.38 -3.65 18.40
N TRP A 133 2.01 -3.08 17.25
CA TRP A 133 0.69 -3.32 16.67
C TRP A 133 0.53 -4.80 16.25
N LEU A 134 1.52 -5.41 15.57
CA LEU A 134 1.50 -6.83 15.20
C LEU A 134 1.36 -7.73 16.45
N GLN A 135 2.16 -7.50 17.49
CA GLN A 135 2.10 -8.23 18.75
C GLN A 135 0.72 -8.14 19.40
N LYS A 136 0.13 -6.94 19.41
CA LYS A 136 -1.22 -6.72 19.93
C LYS A 136 -2.29 -7.49 19.14
N GLN A 137 -2.19 -7.53 17.79
CA GLN A 137 -3.19 -8.21 16.96
C GLN A 137 -3.12 -9.73 17.08
N THR A 138 -1.90 -10.27 17.19
CA THR A 138 -1.66 -11.71 17.22
C THR A 138 -1.71 -12.29 18.65
N GLY A 139 -1.56 -11.45 19.67
CA GLY A 139 -1.39 -11.89 21.06
C GLY A 139 -0.03 -12.58 21.30
N ARG A 140 0.96 -12.39 20.43
CA ARG A 140 2.30 -12.99 20.47
C ARG A 140 3.35 -11.92 20.68
N THR A 141 4.48 -12.28 21.28
CA THR A 141 5.61 -11.37 21.57
C THR A 141 6.78 -11.52 20.58
N ASN A 142 6.55 -12.23 19.47
CA ASN A 142 7.55 -12.49 18.45
C ASN A 142 8.07 -11.20 17.77
N GLU A 143 9.23 -11.29 17.12
CA GLU A 143 9.86 -10.18 16.41
C GLU A 143 9.19 -9.86 15.06
N PHE A 144 8.51 -10.84 14.45
CA PHE A 144 7.88 -10.71 13.12
C PHE A 144 8.89 -10.31 12.04
N SER A 145 10.09 -10.87 12.09
CA SER A 145 11.23 -10.50 11.25
C SER A 145 10.87 -10.55 9.77
N SER A 146 10.20 -11.61 9.31
CA SER A 146 9.77 -11.75 7.91
C SER A 146 8.92 -10.57 7.43
N ILE A 147 7.95 -10.11 8.24
CA ILE A 147 7.10 -8.97 7.88
C ILE A 147 7.89 -7.67 7.94
N CYS A 148 8.72 -7.51 8.97
CA CYS A 148 9.54 -6.32 9.16
C CYS A 148 10.56 -6.15 8.03
N VAL A 149 11.21 -7.22 7.58
CA VAL A 149 12.13 -7.20 6.43
C VAL A 149 11.40 -6.85 5.14
N ALA A 150 10.23 -7.44 4.89
CA ALA A 150 9.45 -7.11 3.72
C ALA A 150 9.06 -5.62 3.68
N VAL A 151 8.66 -5.04 4.81
CA VAL A 151 8.32 -3.61 4.91
C VAL A 151 9.58 -2.74 4.70
N ASP A 152 10.74 -3.12 5.24
CA ASP A 152 12.00 -2.42 4.99
C ASP A 152 12.35 -2.38 3.52
N GLU A 153 12.27 -3.51 2.82
CA GLU A 153 12.56 -3.58 1.39
C GLU A 153 11.63 -2.70 0.55
N ILE A 154 10.34 -2.64 0.91
CA ILE A 154 9.40 -1.75 0.24
C ILE A 154 9.80 -0.29 0.45
N PHE A 155 10.16 0.11 1.68
CA PHE A 155 10.57 1.48 1.96
C PHE A 155 11.94 1.83 1.38
N ASN A 156 12.87 0.89 1.29
CA ASN A 156 14.14 1.06 0.56
C ASN A 156 13.86 1.33 -0.92
N ASN A 157 12.98 0.56 -1.55
CA ASN A 157 12.55 0.82 -2.94
C ASN A 157 11.92 2.21 -3.10
N ILE A 158 11.14 2.67 -2.12
CA ILE A 158 10.58 4.02 -2.13
C ILE A 158 11.69 5.08 -2.03
N ALA A 159 12.69 4.87 -1.15
CA ALA A 159 13.82 5.80 -1.00
C ALA A 159 14.57 5.98 -2.31
N ASP A 160 14.81 4.88 -3.03
CA ASP A 160 15.61 4.89 -4.25
C ASP A 160 14.88 5.45 -5.46
N HIS A 161 13.56 5.34 -5.49
CA HIS A 161 12.76 5.62 -6.68
C HIS A 161 11.74 6.74 -6.51
N SER A 162 11.54 7.24 -5.27
CA SER A 162 10.66 8.37 -4.98
C SER A 162 11.48 9.63 -4.72
N LYS A 163 11.18 10.70 -5.44
CA LYS A 163 11.82 12.02 -5.19
C LYS A 163 11.53 12.57 -3.79
N GLU A 164 10.56 12.02 -3.09
CA GLU A 164 10.11 12.50 -1.78
C GLU A 164 10.63 11.67 -0.62
N SER A 165 11.20 10.50 -0.88
CA SER A 165 11.64 9.55 0.16
C SER A 165 10.56 9.31 1.23
N LYS A 166 9.30 9.26 0.81
CA LYS A 166 8.14 9.07 1.69
C LYS A 166 7.20 8.03 1.11
N GLY A 167 6.84 7.05 1.93
CA GLY A 167 5.79 6.08 1.65
C GLY A 167 4.57 6.31 2.53
N CYS A 168 3.41 6.02 1.97
CA CYS A 168 2.16 5.97 2.72
C CYS A 168 1.87 4.51 3.08
N ILE A 169 1.62 4.22 4.36
CA ILE A 169 1.31 2.87 4.86
C ILE A 169 -0.01 2.86 5.64
N PHE A 170 -0.73 1.76 5.52
CA PHE A 170 -1.98 1.51 6.22
C PHE A 170 -2.16 0.00 6.45
N GLY A 171 -2.72 -0.40 7.59
CA GLY A 171 -2.93 -1.80 7.93
C GLY A 171 -4.24 -2.07 8.65
N GLN A 172 -4.78 -3.28 8.44
CA GLN A 172 -6.00 -3.76 9.07
C GLN A 172 -5.88 -5.24 9.43
N TYR A 173 -6.22 -5.59 10.65
CA TYR A 173 -6.44 -6.97 11.06
C TYR A 173 -7.92 -7.34 10.91
N TYR A 174 -8.19 -8.49 10.31
CA TYR A 174 -9.51 -9.10 10.15
C TYR A 174 -9.62 -10.34 11.04
N PRO A 175 -10.11 -10.22 12.30
CA PRO A 175 -10.10 -11.32 13.26
C PRO A 175 -10.86 -12.57 12.79
N LYS A 176 -11.96 -12.39 12.05
CA LYS A 176 -12.77 -13.51 11.53
C LYS A 176 -12.02 -14.34 10.50
N ASN A 177 -11.18 -13.70 9.71
CA ASN A 177 -10.39 -14.33 8.66
C ASN A 177 -9.01 -14.73 9.16
N LYS A 178 -8.62 -14.30 10.38
CA LYS A 178 -7.28 -14.43 10.91
C LYS A 178 -6.22 -13.84 9.95
N GLU A 179 -6.55 -12.74 9.32
CA GLU A 179 -5.74 -12.12 8.27
C GLU A 179 -5.35 -10.69 8.64
N ILE A 180 -4.08 -10.34 8.46
CA ILE A 180 -3.59 -8.96 8.46
C ILE A 180 -3.37 -8.54 7.01
N VAL A 181 -3.89 -7.37 6.65
CA VAL A 181 -3.65 -6.74 5.34
C VAL A 181 -2.88 -5.45 5.57
N ILE A 182 -1.73 -5.33 4.93
CA ILE A 182 -0.87 -4.14 4.94
C ILE A 182 -0.79 -3.61 3.52
N ALA A 183 -1.02 -2.33 3.35
CA ALA A 183 -0.89 -1.67 2.06
C ALA A 183 0.13 -0.52 2.16
N VAL A 184 1.03 -0.44 1.20
CA VAL A 184 2.04 0.62 1.06
C VAL A 184 1.93 1.23 -0.31
N SER A 185 2.03 2.54 -0.40
CA SER A 185 1.92 3.27 -1.67
C SER A 185 2.88 4.44 -1.73
N ASP A 186 3.51 4.63 -2.88
CA ASP A 186 4.23 5.84 -3.27
C ASP A 186 3.75 6.37 -4.62
N PHE A 187 4.16 7.60 -4.99
CA PHE A 187 3.98 8.17 -6.31
C PHE A 187 5.34 8.56 -6.92
N GLY A 188 6.29 7.62 -6.86
CA GLY A 188 7.57 7.72 -7.53
C GLY A 188 7.48 7.41 -9.03
N ILE A 189 8.62 7.00 -9.60
CA ILE A 189 8.67 6.66 -11.03
C ILE A 189 8.13 5.25 -11.31
N GLY A 190 8.03 4.40 -10.29
CA GLY A 190 7.62 3.01 -10.39
C GLY A 190 8.74 2.04 -10.76
N ILE A 191 8.56 0.78 -10.38
CA ILE A 191 9.52 -0.31 -10.62
C ILE A 191 9.83 -0.46 -12.12
N PRO A 192 8.85 -0.52 -13.04
CA PRO A 192 9.13 -0.68 -14.45
C PRO A 192 10.05 0.40 -15.02
N GLN A 193 9.81 1.67 -14.67
CA GLN A 193 10.63 2.76 -15.16
C GLN A 193 12.06 2.72 -14.60
N SER A 194 12.22 2.29 -13.34
CA SER A 194 13.53 2.10 -12.74
C SER A 194 14.33 1.02 -13.45
N ILE A 195 13.70 -0.12 -13.73
CA ILE A 195 14.33 -1.24 -14.45
C ILE A 195 14.70 -0.81 -15.89
N LYS A 196 13.78 -0.16 -16.62
CA LYS A 196 14.05 0.35 -17.98
C LYS A 196 15.27 1.26 -18.02
N ARG A 197 15.40 2.16 -17.05
CA ARG A 197 16.54 3.10 -16.98
C ARG A 197 17.86 2.39 -16.71
N LYS A 198 17.90 1.43 -15.80
CA LYS A 198 19.12 0.77 -15.38
C LYS A 198 19.56 -0.32 -16.36
N PHE A 199 18.66 -1.19 -16.76
CA PHE A 199 18.97 -2.39 -17.55
C PHE A 199 18.71 -2.22 -19.05
N LYS A 200 18.17 -1.04 -19.48
CA LYS A 200 17.84 -0.74 -20.91
C LYS A 200 16.92 -1.81 -21.53
N GLN A 201 16.04 -2.39 -20.73
CA GLN A 201 15.05 -3.34 -21.18
C GLN A 201 13.78 -2.61 -21.61
N ASP A 202 13.15 -3.06 -22.69
CA ASP A 202 11.88 -2.52 -23.19
C ASP A 202 10.84 -3.64 -23.28
N GLU A 203 10.46 -4.12 -22.10
CA GLU A 203 9.48 -5.17 -21.92
C GLU A 203 8.17 -4.58 -21.31
N PRO A 204 7.03 -5.30 -21.39
CA PRO A 204 5.81 -4.93 -20.69
C PRO A 204 6.04 -4.74 -19.19
N ASP A 205 5.32 -3.80 -18.57
CA ASP A 205 5.57 -3.41 -17.19
C ASP A 205 5.45 -4.56 -16.18
N ASN A 206 4.52 -5.49 -16.39
CA ASN A 206 4.44 -6.71 -15.57
C ASN A 206 5.70 -7.58 -15.70
N LYS A 207 6.29 -7.71 -16.88
CA LYS A 207 7.53 -8.47 -17.09
C LYS A 207 8.72 -7.80 -16.41
N LEU A 208 8.76 -6.49 -16.38
CA LEU A 208 9.80 -5.74 -15.67
C LEU A 208 9.65 -5.87 -14.15
N ILE A 209 8.43 -5.98 -13.62
CA ILE A 209 8.21 -6.31 -12.20
C ILE A 209 8.66 -7.75 -11.93
N GLU A 210 8.30 -8.74 -12.77
CA GLU A 210 8.78 -10.11 -12.63
C GLU A 210 10.32 -10.18 -12.64
N PHE A 211 10.96 -9.41 -13.50
CA PHE A 211 12.43 -9.32 -13.56
C PHE A 211 12.99 -8.73 -12.26
N ALA A 212 12.37 -7.68 -11.73
CA ALA A 212 12.81 -7.05 -10.48
C ALA A 212 12.66 -7.96 -9.24
N LEU A 213 11.81 -9.00 -9.32
CA LEU A 213 11.63 -10.00 -8.25
C LEU A 213 12.69 -11.10 -8.29
N GLN A 214 13.55 -11.17 -9.31
CA GLN A 214 14.60 -12.18 -9.40
C GLN A 214 15.76 -11.85 -8.45
N GLU A 215 16.38 -12.90 -7.93
CA GLU A 215 17.55 -12.78 -7.07
C GLU A 215 18.71 -12.07 -7.79
N GLY A 216 19.37 -11.16 -7.09
CA GLY A 216 20.49 -10.39 -7.65
C GLY A 216 20.07 -9.20 -8.54
N VAL A 217 18.79 -9.01 -8.79
CA VAL A 217 18.28 -7.84 -9.52
C VAL A 217 17.94 -6.75 -8.52
N SER A 218 18.75 -5.70 -8.49
CA SER A 218 18.48 -4.47 -7.73
C SER A 218 18.61 -3.27 -8.66
N ALA A 219 17.71 -2.33 -8.58
CA ALA A 219 17.82 -1.06 -9.30
C ALA A 219 18.83 -0.10 -8.64
N GLU A 220 19.43 -0.47 -7.51
CA GLU A 220 20.40 0.35 -6.78
C GLU A 220 21.77 0.42 -7.45
N THR A 221 22.44 1.57 -7.25
CA THR A 221 23.82 1.83 -7.69
C THR A 221 24.85 1.71 -6.56
N ILE A 222 24.41 1.62 -5.30
CA ILE A 222 25.29 1.64 -4.12
C ILE A 222 25.68 0.20 -3.74
N PRO A 223 27.01 -0.10 -3.65
CA PRO A 223 27.52 -1.46 -3.38
C PRO A 223 27.17 -2.06 -2.01
N GLN A 224 26.74 -1.25 -1.05
CA GLN A 224 26.49 -1.67 0.33
C GLN A 224 25.16 -2.41 0.53
N ASN A 225 24.20 -2.27 -0.40
CA ASN A 225 22.90 -2.95 -0.36
C ASN A 225 22.81 -4.04 -1.45
N ARG A 226 23.92 -4.70 -1.78
CA ARG A 226 23.94 -5.76 -2.80
C ARG A 226 23.13 -6.97 -2.35
N GLY A 227 22.08 -7.25 -3.07
CA GLY A 227 21.43 -8.56 -3.08
C GLY A 227 20.14 -8.68 -2.29
N ALA A 228 19.69 -7.63 -1.62
CA ALA A 228 18.46 -7.65 -0.82
C ALA A 228 17.36 -7.03 -1.62
N GLY A 229 17.05 -6.80 -2.64
CA GLY A 229 15.96 -6.16 -3.39
C GLY A 229 14.61 -6.84 -3.18
N LEU A 230 13.70 -6.62 -4.08
CA LEU A 230 12.34 -7.18 -4.03
C LEU A 230 12.31 -8.72 -3.91
N SER A 231 13.39 -9.43 -4.27
CA SER A 231 13.52 -10.88 -4.05
C SER A 231 13.44 -11.27 -2.57
N ASN A 232 13.91 -10.42 -1.66
CA ASN A 232 13.78 -10.67 -0.21
C ASN A 232 12.33 -10.68 0.24
N ILE A 233 11.46 -9.85 -0.35
CA ILE A 233 10.02 -9.88 -0.06
C ILE A 233 9.44 -11.25 -0.44
N VAL A 234 9.86 -11.78 -1.60
CA VAL A 234 9.45 -13.13 -2.03
C VAL A 234 9.92 -14.16 -1.01
N ASN A 235 11.21 -14.15 -0.69
CA ASN A 235 11.81 -15.15 0.20
C ASN A 235 11.21 -15.10 1.61
N THR A 236 11.07 -13.91 2.20
CA THR A 236 10.61 -13.77 3.58
C THR A 236 9.11 -14.01 3.77
N LEU A 237 8.28 -13.59 2.83
CA LEU A 237 6.82 -13.72 2.98
C LEU A 237 6.25 -15.00 2.39
N THR A 238 6.81 -15.47 1.26
CA THR A 238 6.14 -16.53 0.51
C THR A 238 6.81 -17.89 0.62
N THR A 239 8.12 -17.97 0.87
CA THR A 239 8.84 -19.25 1.03
C THR A 239 8.33 -20.05 2.22
N ASN A 240 8.09 -19.38 3.36
CA ASN A 240 7.55 -19.98 4.57
C ASN A 240 6.00 -19.98 4.59
N LYS A 241 5.37 -19.62 3.48
CA LYS A 241 3.90 -19.51 3.37
C LYS A 241 3.27 -18.57 4.41
N VAL A 242 4.04 -17.62 4.92
CA VAL A 242 3.57 -16.66 5.92
C VAL A 242 2.54 -15.70 5.33
N GLY A 243 2.67 -15.40 4.04
CA GLY A 243 1.75 -14.49 3.39
C GLY A 243 1.86 -14.52 1.86
N ASN A 244 1.11 -13.65 1.25
CA ASN A 244 1.15 -13.36 -0.17
C ASN A 244 1.21 -11.84 -0.38
N PHE A 245 1.63 -11.42 -1.56
CA PHE A 245 1.64 -10.00 -1.87
C PHE A 245 1.25 -9.72 -3.32
N THR A 246 0.80 -8.50 -3.56
CA THR A 246 0.49 -7.97 -4.89
C THR A 246 1.25 -6.65 -5.08
N ILE A 247 1.90 -6.52 -6.21
CA ILE A 247 2.54 -5.28 -6.67
C ILE A 247 1.73 -4.71 -7.84
N ILE A 248 1.45 -3.41 -7.78
CA ILE A 248 0.90 -2.64 -8.90
C ILE A 248 1.86 -1.48 -9.12
N SER A 249 2.46 -1.40 -10.30
CA SER A 249 3.39 -0.31 -10.63
C SER A 249 3.31 0.01 -12.12
N ASN A 250 3.07 1.28 -12.41
CA ASN A 250 2.70 1.75 -13.75
C ASN A 250 1.53 0.92 -14.31
N CYS A 251 1.68 0.24 -15.45
CA CYS A 251 0.65 -0.65 -15.99
C CYS A 251 0.78 -2.10 -15.52
N GLY A 252 1.86 -2.46 -14.83
CA GLY A 252 2.15 -3.83 -14.41
C GLY A 252 1.43 -4.22 -13.12
N ILE A 253 0.88 -5.44 -13.10
CA ILE A 253 0.26 -6.07 -11.94
C ILE A 253 0.85 -7.46 -11.78
N VAL A 254 1.44 -7.74 -10.61
CA VAL A 254 2.03 -9.04 -10.28
C VAL A 254 1.61 -9.45 -8.88
N SER A 255 1.10 -10.68 -8.74
CA SER A 255 0.79 -11.29 -7.44
C SER A 255 1.65 -12.52 -7.23
N VAL A 256 2.13 -12.69 -6.00
CA VAL A 256 3.01 -13.80 -5.59
C VAL A 256 2.42 -14.48 -4.37
N SER A 257 2.37 -15.81 -4.39
CA SER A 257 2.00 -16.67 -3.28
C SER A 257 2.77 -17.98 -3.39
N ASP A 258 3.13 -18.60 -2.26
CA ASP A 258 3.85 -19.88 -2.22
C ASP A 258 5.10 -19.90 -3.12
N ASN A 259 5.87 -18.83 -3.09
CA ASN A 259 7.08 -18.62 -3.89
C ASN A 259 6.86 -18.71 -5.43
N LYS A 260 5.63 -18.44 -5.87
CA LYS A 260 5.24 -18.48 -7.29
C LYS A 260 4.46 -17.25 -7.68
N ILE A 261 4.71 -16.77 -8.89
CA ILE A 261 3.86 -15.77 -9.49
C ILE A 261 2.52 -16.42 -9.84
N THR A 262 1.46 -15.98 -9.19
CA THR A 262 0.10 -16.49 -9.38
C THR A 262 -0.70 -15.66 -10.38
N GLN A 263 -0.36 -14.38 -10.53
CA GLN A 263 -0.93 -13.48 -11.52
C GLN A 263 0.15 -12.54 -12.04
N SER A 264 0.16 -12.33 -13.36
CA SER A 264 1.03 -11.34 -14.01
C SER A 264 0.37 -10.87 -15.29
N TYR A 265 0.03 -9.59 -15.35
CA TYR A 265 -0.57 -8.96 -16.53
C TYR A 265 -0.34 -7.44 -16.53
N SER A 266 -0.47 -6.83 -17.72
CA SER A 266 -0.49 -5.40 -17.88
C SER A 266 -1.93 -4.89 -18.00
N SER A 267 -2.25 -3.86 -17.22
CA SER A 267 -3.52 -3.14 -17.29
C SER A 267 -3.45 -2.05 -18.37
N GLU A 268 -4.61 -1.68 -18.92
CA GLU A 268 -4.73 -0.48 -19.75
C GLU A 268 -4.63 0.81 -18.91
N GLU A 269 -4.96 0.70 -17.62
CA GLU A 269 -4.85 1.80 -16.67
C GLU A 269 -3.52 1.76 -15.93
N SER A 270 -3.00 2.96 -15.60
CA SER A 270 -1.70 3.10 -14.95
C SER A 270 -1.83 3.60 -13.51
N TYR A 271 -1.03 3.00 -12.62
CA TYR A 271 -0.79 3.48 -11.27
C TYR A 271 0.56 4.22 -11.23
N PRO A 272 0.60 5.53 -11.00
CA PRO A 272 1.86 6.26 -10.91
C PRO A 272 2.62 5.86 -9.63
N GLY A 273 3.90 5.50 -9.79
CA GLY A 273 4.69 4.97 -8.69
C GLY A 273 4.45 3.48 -8.43
N THR A 274 4.47 3.10 -7.16
CA THR A 274 4.31 1.70 -6.77
C THR A 274 3.31 1.56 -5.63
N PHE A 275 2.52 0.51 -5.71
CA PHE A 275 1.60 0.05 -4.68
C PHE A 275 1.94 -1.40 -4.33
N PHE A 276 1.98 -1.67 -3.03
CA PHE A 276 2.11 -3.02 -2.46
C PHE A 276 0.91 -3.34 -1.58
N GLU A 277 0.37 -4.55 -1.70
CA GLU A 277 -0.52 -5.14 -0.72
C GLU A 277 0.09 -6.44 -0.22
N ILE A 278 0.26 -6.57 1.09
CA ILE A 278 0.71 -7.77 1.78
C ILE A 278 -0.47 -8.34 2.57
N ARG A 279 -0.72 -9.63 2.44
CA ARG A 279 -1.72 -10.37 3.19
C ARG A 279 -1.04 -11.46 3.98
N ILE A 280 -1.28 -11.52 5.29
CA ILE A 280 -0.60 -12.40 6.25
C ILE A 280 -1.66 -13.23 6.95
N ASP A 281 -1.50 -14.54 6.90
CA ASP A 281 -2.30 -15.48 7.70
C ASP A 281 -1.69 -15.61 9.10
N VAL A 282 -2.34 -15.00 10.10
CA VAL A 282 -1.87 -15.05 11.48
C VAL A 282 -2.14 -16.38 12.18
N SER A 283 -2.78 -17.33 11.52
CA SER A 283 -2.93 -18.70 12.01
C SER A 283 -1.80 -19.63 11.57
N ASN A 284 -0.90 -19.17 10.70
CA ASN A 284 0.24 -19.94 10.24
C ASN A 284 1.37 -19.88 11.28
N ASP A 285 1.73 -21.04 11.82
CA ASP A 285 2.76 -21.14 12.87
C ASP A 285 4.15 -20.71 12.38
N ASN A 286 4.48 -20.87 11.10
CA ASN A 286 5.74 -20.38 10.52
C ASN A 286 5.95 -18.86 10.68
N LEU A 287 4.87 -18.10 10.90
CA LEU A 287 4.96 -16.67 11.21
C LEU A 287 5.66 -16.42 12.56
N TYR A 288 5.63 -17.40 13.46
CA TYR A 288 6.08 -17.31 14.84
C TYR A 288 7.32 -18.15 15.10
N ASP A 289 7.79 -18.91 14.11
CA ASP A 289 9.01 -19.67 14.24
C ASP A 289 10.14 -18.69 14.58
N LEU A 290 10.81 -18.99 15.67
CA LEU A 290 12.02 -18.27 16.07
C LEU A 290 13.02 -18.53 14.95
N GLU A 291 13.59 -17.47 14.39
CA GLU A 291 14.82 -17.58 13.65
C GLU A 291 15.79 -18.28 14.60
N GLU A 292 16.31 -19.45 14.21
CA GLU A 292 17.41 -20.07 14.91
C GLU A 292 18.49 -19.00 14.96
N GLU A 293 18.82 -18.53 16.18
CA GLU A 293 20.00 -17.72 16.37
C GLU A 293 21.13 -18.56 15.79
N GLU A 294 21.76 -18.12 14.69
CA GLU A 294 23.01 -18.66 14.24
C GLU A 294 23.94 -18.48 15.45
N GLU A 295 24.15 -19.55 16.23
CA GLU A 295 25.18 -19.61 17.24
C GLU A 295 26.50 -19.36 16.51
N PHE A 296 26.97 -18.13 16.57
CA PHE A 296 28.32 -17.80 16.22
C PHE A 296 29.22 -18.51 17.27
N GLU A 297 29.65 -19.74 16.97
CA GLU A 297 30.77 -20.33 17.63
C GLU A 297 32.04 -19.49 17.34
N TRP A 298 32.57 -18.90 18.39
CA TRP A 298 33.82 -18.16 18.37
C TRP A 298 35.02 -19.10 18.25
#